data_3fb524af447d09fac8a9ca80b1c24c62
#
_entry.id   3fb524af447d09fac8a9ca80b1c24c62
#
_cell.length_a   1.000
_cell.length_b   1.000
_cell.length_c   1.000
_cell.angle_alpha   90.00
_cell.angle_beta   90.00
_cell.angle_gamma   90.00
#
_symmetry.space_group_name_H-M   'P 1'
#
loop_
_entity.id
_entity.type
_entity.pdbx_description
1 polymer ?
#
loop_
_entity_poly.entity_id
_entity_poly.type
_entity_poly.pdbx_seq_one_letter_code
_entity_poly.pdbx_strand_id
1 'polypeptide(L)'
;MVAAGLQRRAKEDDAAQEVYGFDAFDELGLHPIVRGAYLDAGYGVWPEQRYPGEWHKKSKAEGRRCDLVLTLDKQPLRDPDVKGTLFGGQPATDANLAFWLEIKTVAQFETSGPFRRYSAELLQPVTKDVKKIWSDAVIRFGGLLLVLFTDNQETAEHDLAAWHTRCVDKGYPVGPPAVRGFPITDRIGNAWCAAALFGVRGI
;
A
#
# COMPACT_ATOMS: atom_id res chain seq x y z
N MET A 1 -1.21 13.21 2.72
CA MET A 1 -1.28 12.37 3.95
C MET A 1 -0.10 11.40 3.99
N VAL A 2 -0.10 10.26 3.28
CA VAL A 2 1.02 9.29 3.32
C VAL A 2 2.36 9.93 2.94
N ALA A 3 2.45 10.65 1.82
CA ALA A 3 3.69 11.33 1.43
C ALA A 3 4.24 12.28 2.52
N ALA A 4 3.37 12.95 3.28
CA ALA A 4 3.81 13.79 4.41
C ALA A 4 4.40 12.95 5.56
N GLY A 5 3.84 11.76 5.83
CA GLY A 5 4.41 10.81 6.80
C GLY A 5 5.78 10.30 6.38
N LEU A 6 5.91 9.90 5.10
CA LEU A 6 7.19 9.47 4.53
C LEU A 6 8.23 10.60 4.53
N GLN A 7 7.82 11.83 4.18
CA GLN A 7 8.72 13.00 4.21
C GLN A 7 9.16 13.36 5.63
N ARG A 8 8.29 13.21 6.62
CA ARG A 8 8.64 13.38 8.04
C ARG A 8 9.71 12.36 8.44
N ARG A 9 9.53 11.10 8.08
CA ARG A 9 10.52 10.06 8.35
C ARG A 9 11.87 10.34 7.68
N ALA A 10 11.89 10.79 6.42
CA ALA A 10 13.13 11.20 5.76
C ALA A 10 13.90 12.27 6.56
N LYS A 11 13.17 13.28 7.07
CA LYS A 11 13.77 14.34 7.90
C LYS A 11 14.27 13.82 9.25
N GLU A 12 13.57 12.85 9.85
CA GLU A 12 14.01 12.19 11.09
C GLU A 12 15.31 11.42 10.87
N ASP A 13 15.41 10.65 9.78
CA ASP A 13 16.62 9.93 9.38
C ASP A 13 17.79 10.89 9.14
N ASP A 14 17.55 12.05 8.50
CA ASP A 14 18.54 13.09 8.27
C ASP A 14 19.02 13.72 9.58
N ALA A 15 18.09 14.06 10.47
CA ALA A 15 18.41 14.66 11.77
C ALA A 15 19.20 13.70 12.69
N ALA A 16 18.89 12.41 12.60
CA ALA A 16 19.59 11.35 13.34
C ALA A 16 20.91 10.94 12.69
N GLN A 17 21.25 11.47 11.51
CA GLN A 17 22.42 11.08 10.71
C GLN A 17 22.50 9.57 10.48
N GLU A 18 21.34 8.95 10.19
CA GLU A 18 21.26 7.52 9.93
C GLU A 18 22.15 7.13 8.73
N VAL A 19 22.85 6.02 8.84
CA VAL A 19 23.68 5.47 7.75
C VAL A 19 22.82 5.07 6.56
N TYR A 20 21.66 4.48 6.84
CA TYR A 20 20.65 4.13 5.85
C TYR A 20 19.34 4.85 6.16
N GLY A 21 18.70 5.39 5.14
CA GLY A 21 17.38 6.01 5.27
C GLY A 21 16.26 4.99 5.16
N PHE A 22 15.03 5.48 5.25
CA PHE A 22 13.83 4.65 5.12
C PHE A 22 13.66 4.03 3.71
N ASP A 23 14.42 4.47 2.72
CA ASP A 23 14.51 3.87 1.38
C ASP A 23 15.24 2.53 1.36
N ALA A 24 15.94 2.18 2.45
CA ALA A 24 16.52 0.86 2.68
C ALA A 24 15.54 -0.12 3.38
N PHE A 25 14.34 0.33 3.77
CA PHE A 25 13.35 -0.53 4.38
C PHE A 25 12.70 -1.44 3.34
N ASP A 26 12.39 -2.65 3.77
CA ASP A 26 11.46 -3.49 3.06
C ASP A 26 10.01 -2.97 3.18
N GLU A 27 9.09 -3.63 2.51
CA GLU A 27 7.67 -3.29 2.52
C GLU A 27 7.10 -3.24 3.95
N LEU A 28 7.45 -4.21 4.80
CA LEU A 28 6.98 -4.29 6.18
C LEU A 28 7.50 -3.12 7.04
N GLY A 29 8.71 -2.65 6.77
CA GLY A 29 9.29 -1.49 7.43
C GLY A 29 8.55 -0.17 7.15
N LEU A 30 7.87 -0.07 5.99
CA LEU A 30 7.06 1.10 5.63
C LEU A 30 5.62 1.07 6.20
N HIS A 31 5.09 -0.10 6.52
CA HIS A 31 3.72 -0.22 7.04
C HIS A 31 3.44 0.65 8.26
N PRO A 32 4.32 0.75 9.29
CA PRO A 32 4.09 1.65 10.43
C PRO A 32 3.96 3.12 10.05
N ILE A 33 4.75 3.59 9.07
CA ILE A 33 4.72 4.98 8.61
C ILE A 33 3.40 5.28 7.89
N VAL A 34 2.99 4.38 6.99
CA VAL A 34 1.73 4.49 6.24
C VAL A 34 0.54 4.41 7.19
N ARG A 35 0.55 3.46 8.12
CA ARG A 35 -0.47 3.30 9.16
C ARG A 35 -0.60 4.56 10.03
N GLY A 36 0.52 5.11 10.51
CA GLY A 36 0.55 6.33 11.31
C GLY A 36 -0.07 7.50 10.55
N ALA A 37 0.27 7.67 9.26
CA ALA A 37 -0.28 8.75 8.44
C ALA A 37 -1.81 8.69 8.27
N TYR A 38 -2.40 7.49 8.19
CA TYR A 38 -3.86 7.34 8.14
C TYR A 38 -4.51 7.53 9.51
N LEU A 39 -3.89 7.05 10.60
CA LEU A 39 -4.37 7.29 11.97
C LEU A 39 -4.37 8.78 12.31
N ASP A 40 -3.30 9.50 11.99
CA ASP A 40 -3.17 10.95 12.17
C ASP A 40 -4.26 11.72 11.39
N ALA A 41 -4.66 11.18 10.23
CA ALA A 41 -5.73 11.75 9.42
C ALA A 41 -7.16 11.39 9.90
N GLY A 42 -7.26 10.59 10.96
CA GLY A 42 -8.54 10.28 11.60
C GLY A 42 -9.26 9.05 11.10
N TYR A 43 -8.62 8.21 10.29
CA TYR A 43 -9.19 6.92 9.86
C TYR A 43 -9.08 5.85 10.94
N GLY A 44 -9.98 4.87 10.94
CA GLY A 44 -9.74 3.57 11.54
C GLY A 44 -8.78 2.78 10.63
N VAL A 45 -7.77 2.14 11.23
CA VAL A 45 -6.72 1.43 10.47
C VAL A 45 -6.57 0.02 11.01
N TRP A 46 -6.84 -0.96 10.17
CA TRP A 46 -6.90 -2.38 10.51
C TRP A 46 -5.90 -3.15 9.66
N PRO A 47 -4.72 -3.51 10.19
CA PRO A 47 -3.70 -4.25 9.43
C PRO A 47 -4.07 -5.71 9.24
N GLU A 48 -3.51 -6.32 8.19
CA GLU A 48 -3.52 -7.76 7.94
C GLU A 48 -4.93 -8.39 7.94
N GLN A 49 -5.90 -7.68 7.37
CA GLN A 49 -7.27 -8.19 7.32
C GLN A 49 -7.44 -9.24 6.22
N ARG A 50 -8.08 -10.36 6.54
CA ARG A 50 -8.41 -11.37 5.52
C ARG A 50 -9.36 -10.79 4.50
N TYR A 51 -9.12 -11.09 3.24
CA TYR A 51 -10.04 -10.72 2.17
C TYR A 51 -11.43 -11.32 2.40
N PRO A 52 -12.52 -10.59 2.11
CA PRO A 52 -13.89 -11.09 2.34
C PRO A 52 -14.18 -12.42 1.63
N GLY A 53 -13.67 -12.61 0.42
CA GLY A 53 -13.78 -13.87 -0.31
C GLY A 53 -13.09 -15.06 0.37
N GLU A 54 -12.21 -14.82 1.33
CA GLU A 54 -11.50 -15.86 2.07
C GLU A 54 -12.17 -16.19 3.44
N TRP A 55 -13.21 -15.48 3.84
CA TRP A 55 -13.85 -15.65 5.15
C TRP A 55 -14.50 -17.01 5.35
N HIS A 56 -14.88 -17.68 4.27
CA HIS A 56 -15.44 -19.04 4.35
C HIS A 56 -14.44 -20.12 4.73
N LYS A 57 -13.12 -19.82 4.71
CA LYS A 57 -12.09 -20.78 5.08
C LYS A 57 -12.08 -20.99 6.59
N LYS A 58 -12.05 -22.27 7.02
CA LYS A 58 -12.16 -22.66 8.43
C LYS A 58 -11.03 -22.11 9.30
N SER A 59 -9.81 -22.08 8.78
CA SER A 59 -8.65 -21.59 9.53
C SER A 59 -8.49 -20.08 9.31
N LYS A 60 -8.48 -19.30 10.41
CA LYS A 60 -8.18 -17.86 10.38
C LYS A 60 -6.72 -17.56 9.98
N ALA A 61 -5.83 -18.54 10.09
CA ALA A 61 -4.44 -18.43 9.66
C ALA A 61 -4.27 -18.63 8.14
N GLU A 62 -5.26 -19.25 7.49
CA GLU A 62 -5.25 -19.47 6.05
C GLU A 62 -5.93 -18.32 5.30
N GLY A 63 -5.50 -18.08 4.08
CA GLY A 63 -6.09 -17.11 3.17
C GLY A 63 -5.23 -15.87 2.97
N ARG A 64 -5.53 -15.19 1.87
CA ARG A 64 -4.85 -13.94 1.50
C ARG A 64 -5.29 -12.83 2.46
N ARG A 65 -4.33 -11.95 2.78
CA ARG A 65 -4.57 -10.78 3.63
C ARG A 65 -4.27 -9.52 2.84
N CYS A 66 -5.00 -8.48 3.17
CA CYS A 66 -4.77 -7.12 2.72
C CYS A 66 -3.90 -6.42 3.77
N ASP A 67 -2.93 -5.65 3.31
CA ASP A 67 -1.97 -4.99 4.20
C ASP A 67 -2.65 -4.04 5.17
N LEU A 68 -3.54 -3.18 4.68
CA LEU A 68 -4.35 -2.28 5.50
C LEU A 68 -5.79 -2.23 5.02
N VAL A 69 -6.72 -2.16 5.98
CA VAL A 69 -8.11 -1.79 5.72
C VAL A 69 -8.42 -0.51 6.48
N LEU A 70 -9.02 0.45 5.79
CA LEU A 70 -9.32 1.77 6.34
C LEU A 70 -10.84 1.94 6.47
N THR A 71 -11.27 2.48 7.63
CA THR A 71 -12.67 2.82 7.89
C THR A 71 -12.82 4.29 8.24
N LEU A 72 -13.84 4.95 7.68
CA LEU A 72 -14.10 6.38 7.94
C LEU A 72 -14.63 6.64 9.34
N ASP A 73 -15.42 5.71 9.85
CA ASP A 73 -16.09 5.78 11.15
C ASP A 73 -15.24 5.27 12.32
N LYS A 74 -14.00 4.86 12.06
CA LYS A 74 -13.08 4.23 13.02
C LYS A 74 -13.59 2.94 13.65
N GLN A 75 -14.67 2.38 13.14
CA GLN A 75 -15.19 1.11 13.62
C GLN A 75 -14.40 -0.07 13.01
N PRO A 76 -14.24 -1.18 13.73
CA PRO A 76 -13.64 -2.37 13.18
C PRO A 76 -14.48 -2.95 12.04
N LEU A 77 -13.88 -3.79 11.22
CA LEU A 77 -14.64 -4.57 10.24
C LEU A 77 -15.61 -5.50 10.94
N ARG A 78 -16.80 -5.62 10.37
CA ARG A 78 -17.78 -6.59 10.83
C ARG A 78 -17.27 -8.01 10.62
N ASP A 79 -17.02 -8.72 11.72
CA ASP A 79 -16.62 -10.12 11.69
C ASP A 79 -17.84 -10.98 11.28
N PRO A 80 -17.77 -11.73 10.19
CA PRO A 80 -18.88 -12.58 9.76
C PRO A 80 -19.22 -13.68 10.78
N ASP A 81 -18.25 -14.12 11.58
CA ASP A 81 -18.40 -15.20 12.55
C ASP A 81 -19.25 -14.77 13.77
N VAL A 82 -19.37 -13.45 14.04
CA VAL A 82 -20.20 -12.97 15.16
C VAL A 82 -21.63 -12.58 14.73
N LYS A 83 -21.95 -12.67 13.45
CA LYS A 83 -23.30 -12.39 12.94
C LYS A 83 -24.32 -13.35 13.56
N GLY A 84 -25.31 -12.78 14.27
CA GLY A 84 -26.32 -13.58 14.99
C GLY A 84 -25.93 -14.03 16.39
N THR A 85 -24.77 -13.62 16.90
CA THR A 85 -24.36 -13.82 18.30
C THR A 85 -24.71 -12.59 19.17
N LEU A 86 -24.53 -12.71 20.49
CA LEU A 86 -24.69 -11.59 21.42
C LEU A 86 -23.75 -10.41 21.11
N PHE A 87 -22.64 -10.64 20.41
CA PHE A 87 -21.66 -9.63 20.01
C PHE A 87 -21.96 -9.02 18.63
N GLY A 88 -22.93 -9.55 17.89
CA GLY A 88 -23.29 -9.08 16.55
C GLY A 88 -23.91 -7.67 16.49
N GLY A 89 -24.29 -7.12 17.63
CA GLY A 89 -24.87 -5.77 17.74
C GLY A 89 -23.86 -4.64 17.98
N GLN A 90 -22.56 -4.95 18.09
CA GLN A 90 -21.56 -3.88 18.26
C GLN A 90 -21.36 -3.08 16.96
N PRO A 91 -21.07 -1.77 17.06
CA PRO A 91 -20.75 -0.94 15.91
C PRO A 91 -19.58 -1.54 15.13
N ALA A 92 -19.77 -1.70 13.83
CA ALA A 92 -18.77 -2.28 12.93
C ALA A 92 -19.04 -1.86 11.48
N THR A 93 -17.99 -1.64 10.71
CA THR A 93 -18.06 -1.26 9.30
C THR A 93 -18.17 -2.52 8.42
N ASP A 94 -19.09 -2.52 7.49
CA ASP A 94 -19.18 -3.61 6.51
C ASP A 94 -17.99 -3.58 5.52
N ALA A 95 -17.52 -4.74 5.12
CA ALA A 95 -16.34 -4.88 4.25
C ALA A 95 -16.44 -4.09 2.93
N ASN A 96 -17.65 -3.96 2.38
CA ASN A 96 -17.90 -3.22 1.15
C ASN A 96 -17.98 -1.70 1.33
N LEU A 97 -17.94 -1.20 2.57
CA LEU A 97 -17.86 0.23 2.91
C LEU A 97 -16.45 0.64 3.35
N ALA A 98 -15.56 -0.30 3.60
CA ALA A 98 -14.17 -0.06 3.94
C ALA A 98 -13.32 0.10 2.70
N PHE A 99 -12.18 0.79 2.83
CA PHE A 99 -11.18 0.91 1.78
C PHE A 99 -10.05 -0.11 2.00
N TRP A 100 -9.82 -0.97 1.03
CA TRP A 100 -8.83 -2.05 1.05
C TRP A 100 -7.56 -1.60 0.35
N LEU A 101 -6.46 -1.51 1.08
CA LEU A 101 -5.20 -0.94 0.61
C LEU A 101 -4.10 -2.00 0.64
N GLU A 102 -3.59 -2.34 -0.53
CA GLU A 102 -2.31 -3.03 -0.68
C GLU A 102 -1.19 -1.99 -0.75
N ILE A 103 -0.07 -2.30 -0.14
CA ILE A 103 1.13 -1.46 -0.12
C ILE A 103 2.23 -2.19 -0.86
N LYS A 104 2.96 -1.49 -1.69
CA LYS A 104 4.14 -2.03 -2.37
C LYS A 104 5.26 -1.02 -2.37
N THR A 105 6.45 -1.52 -2.11
CA THR A 105 7.68 -0.74 -2.16
C THR A 105 8.59 -1.30 -3.22
N VAL A 106 9.14 -0.42 -4.04
CA VAL A 106 10.17 -0.79 -5.03
C VAL A 106 11.25 0.28 -5.02
N ALA A 107 12.51 -0.14 -4.88
CA ALA A 107 13.66 0.73 -4.87
C ALA A 107 14.61 0.40 -6.03
N GLN A 108 15.12 1.43 -6.70
CA GLN A 108 16.09 1.28 -7.77
C GLN A 108 17.45 0.85 -7.24
N PHE A 109 17.77 1.26 -6.02
CA PHE A 109 19.00 0.90 -5.34
C PHE A 109 18.69 0.29 -3.96
N GLU A 110 19.49 -0.69 -3.61
CA GLU A 110 19.53 -1.34 -2.29
C GLU A 110 20.89 -1.05 -1.62
N THR A 111 21.05 -1.41 -0.35
CA THR A 111 22.32 -1.25 0.37
C THR A 111 23.52 -1.95 -0.30
N SER A 112 23.26 -2.93 -1.16
CA SER A 112 24.25 -3.63 -1.97
C SER A 112 24.56 -2.97 -3.33
N GLY A 113 23.90 -1.84 -3.65
CA GLY A 113 24.00 -1.13 -4.93
C GLY A 113 22.77 -1.26 -5.83
N PRO A 114 22.89 -1.06 -7.15
CA PRO A 114 21.74 -1.10 -8.06
C PRO A 114 20.98 -2.43 -8.00
N PHE A 115 19.68 -2.35 -7.79
CA PHE A 115 18.82 -3.53 -7.70
C PHE A 115 18.53 -4.11 -9.09
N ARG A 116 19.20 -5.20 -9.42
CA ARG A 116 19.13 -5.83 -10.76
C ARG A 116 17.73 -6.29 -11.17
N ARG A 117 16.84 -6.51 -10.20
CA ARG A 117 15.47 -6.96 -10.46
C ARG A 117 14.43 -5.84 -10.36
N TYR A 118 14.85 -4.59 -10.27
CA TYR A 118 13.98 -3.43 -10.11
C TYR A 118 12.77 -3.45 -11.05
N SER A 119 12.99 -3.55 -12.37
CA SER A 119 11.88 -3.59 -13.34
C SER A 119 10.98 -4.81 -13.17
N ALA A 120 11.54 -5.96 -12.78
CA ALA A 120 10.76 -7.18 -12.56
C ALA A 120 9.87 -7.04 -11.31
N GLU A 121 10.40 -6.48 -10.23
CA GLU A 121 9.65 -6.20 -8.99
C GLU A 121 8.55 -5.17 -9.23
N LEU A 122 8.83 -4.12 -9.96
CA LEU A 122 7.82 -3.12 -10.33
C LEU A 122 6.68 -3.74 -11.15
N LEU A 123 6.97 -4.65 -12.07
CA LEU A 123 5.99 -5.12 -13.05
C LEU A 123 5.16 -6.32 -12.57
N GLN A 124 5.72 -7.27 -11.84
CA GLN A 124 5.05 -8.55 -11.54
C GLN A 124 4.38 -8.58 -10.16
N PRO A 125 5.08 -8.33 -9.05
CA PRO A 125 4.47 -8.35 -7.72
C PRO A 125 3.34 -7.32 -7.59
N VAL A 126 3.58 -6.07 -8.03
CA VAL A 126 2.60 -4.98 -8.00
C VAL A 126 1.29 -5.36 -8.72
N THR A 127 1.40 -6.04 -9.87
CA THR A 127 0.22 -6.51 -10.61
C THR A 127 -0.54 -7.61 -9.85
N LYS A 128 0.14 -8.45 -9.06
CA LYS A 128 -0.53 -9.48 -8.24
C LYS A 128 -1.40 -8.84 -7.16
N ASP A 129 -0.94 -7.75 -6.56
CA ASP A 129 -1.67 -7.04 -5.50
C ASP A 129 -2.94 -6.37 -6.06
N VAL A 130 -2.86 -5.77 -7.24
CA VAL A 130 -4.07 -5.30 -7.95
C VAL A 130 -5.07 -6.43 -8.16
N LYS A 131 -4.61 -7.62 -8.58
CA LYS A 131 -5.49 -8.77 -8.80
C LYS A 131 -6.16 -9.29 -7.53
N LYS A 132 -5.52 -9.20 -6.38
CA LYS A 132 -6.13 -9.60 -5.10
C LYS A 132 -7.37 -8.77 -4.81
N ILE A 133 -7.26 -7.44 -4.92
CA ILE A 133 -8.36 -6.50 -4.72
C ILE A 133 -9.45 -6.73 -5.77
N TRP A 134 -9.06 -6.76 -7.04
CA TRP A 134 -10.00 -6.87 -8.16
C TRP A 134 -10.80 -8.16 -8.15
N SER A 135 -10.19 -9.28 -7.74
CA SER A 135 -10.86 -10.59 -7.75
C SER A 135 -11.87 -10.80 -6.62
N ASP A 136 -11.93 -9.90 -5.63
CA ASP A 136 -12.86 -10.03 -4.50
C ASP A 136 -14.15 -9.25 -4.78
N ALA A 137 -15.25 -9.97 -5.01
CA ALA A 137 -16.54 -9.38 -5.38
C ALA A 137 -17.20 -8.53 -4.29
N VAL A 138 -16.76 -8.63 -3.04
CA VAL A 138 -17.29 -7.85 -1.91
C VAL A 138 -16.66 -6.47 -1.85
N ILE A 139 -15.40 -6.35 -2.28
CA ILE A 139 -14.65 -5.10 -2.20
C ILE A 139 -15.17 -4.10 -3.25
N ARG A 140 -15.68 -2.98 -2.79
CA ARG A 140 -16.10 -1.85 -3.64
C ARG A 140 -15.05 -0.75 -3.74
N PHE A 141 -14.28 -0.57 -2.68
CA PHE A 141 -13.27 0.47 -2.59
C PHE A 141 -11.93 -0.17 -2.28
N GLY A 142 -11.03 -0.10 -3.21
CA GLY A 142 -9.69 -0.64 -3.03
C GLY A 142 -8.65 0.19 -3.75
N GLY A 143 -7.42 0.08 -3.32
CA GLY A 143 -6.31 0.78 -3.92
C GLY A 143 -4.98 0.09 -3.67
N LEU A 144 -4.04 0.45 -4.52
CA LEU A 144 -2.64 0.10 -4.37
C LEU A 144 -1.85 1.37 -4.06
N LEU A 145 -1.15 1.39 -2.95
CA LEU A 145 -0.13 2.39 -2.65
C LEU A 145 1.22 1.84 -3.11
N LEU A 146 1.77 2.44 -4.16
CA LEU A 146 3.12 2.15 -4.62
C LEU A 146 4.06 3.24 -4.13
N VAL A 147 5.03 2.86 -3.30
CA VAL A 147 6.13 3.73 -2.88
C VAL A 147 7.35 3.37 -3.70
N LEU A 148 7.84 4.33 -4.48
CA LEU A 148 8.94 4.14 -5.41
C LEU A 148 10.13 4.98 -4.98
N PHE A 149 11.30 4.37 -4.92
CA PHE A 149 12.57 5.04 -4.64
C PHE A 149 13.46 4.97 -5.89
N THR A 150 13.91 6.13 -6.37
CA THR A 150 14.69 6.25 -7.60
C THR A 150 15.84 7.23 -7.44
N ASP A 151 16.76 7.24 -8.39
CA ASP A 151 17.85 8.20 -8.47
C ASP A 151 17.36 9.65 -8.69
N ASN A 152 16.19 9.84 -9.33
CA ASN A 152 15.65 11.16 -9.61
C ASN A 152 14.13 11.13 -9.86
N GLN A 153 13.53 12.31 -9.94
CA GLN A 153 12.09 12.50 -10.18
C GLN A 153 11.65 11.97 -11.54
N GLU A 154 12.43 12.23 -12.59
CA GLU A 154 12.08 11.86 -13.95
C GLU A 154 11.94 10.33 -14.12
N THR A 155 12.86 9.59 -13.55
CA THR A 155 12.80 8.11 -13.49
C THR A 155 11.53 7.65 -12.78
N ALA A 156 11.20 8.24 -11.62
CA ALA A 156 9.98 7.87 -10.89
C ALA A 156 8.70 8.13 -11.70
N GLU A 157 8.59 9.29 -12.33
CA GLU A 157 7.44 9.69 -13.15
C GLU A 157 7.28 8.78 -14.36
N HIS A 158 8.39 8.52 -15.07
CA HIS A 158 8.42 7.60 -16.21
C HIS A 158 7.94 6.21 -15.81
N ASP A 159 8.50 5.65 -14.75
CA ASP A 159 8.23 4.28 -14.34
C ASP A 159 6.80 4.08 -13.82
N LEU A 160 6.26 5.06 -13.09
CA LEU A 160 4.85 5.07 -12.69
C LEU A 160 3.92 5.13 -13.89
N ALA A 161 4.22 5.98 -14.87
CA ALA A 161 3.43 6.10 -16.10
C ALA A 161 3.49 4.81 -16.94
N ALA A 162 4.68 4.24 -17.11
CA ALA A 162 4.88 2.98 -17.84
C ALA A 162 4.14 1.82 -17.18
N TRP A 163 4.21 1.71 -15.86
CA TRP A 163 3.47 0.70 -15.10
C TRP A 163 1.96 0.86 -15.27
N HIS A 164 1.44 2.08 -15.13
CA HIS A 164 0.01 2.36 -15.28
C HIS A 164 -0.47 2.03 -16.69
N THR A 165 0.23 2.49 -17.73
CA THR A 165 -0.08 2.18 -19.14
C THR A 165 -0.15 0.67 -19.36
N ARG A 166 0.84 -0.07 -18.86
CA ARG A 166 0.85 -1.53 -18.95
C ARG A 166 -0.34 -2.20 -18.25
N CYS A 167 -0.81 -1.65 -17.13
CA CYS A 167 -2.01 -2.15 -16.45
C CYS A 167 -3.26 -1.94 -17.30
N VAL A 168 -3.42 -0.74 -17.88
CA VAL A 168 -4.53 -0.38 -18.76
C VAL A 168 -4.53 -1.27 -20.00
N ASP A 169 -3.41 -1.45 -20.66
CA ASP A 169 -3.24 -2.30 -21.87
C ASP A 169 -3.61 -3.76 -21.60
N LYS A 170 -3.41 -4.23 -20.37
CA LYS A 170 -3.80 -5.56 -19.93
C LYS A 170 -5.23 -5.66 -19.41
N GLY A 171 -5.99 -4.58 -19.46
CA GLY A 171 -7.38 -4.53 -19.00
C GLY A 171 -7.56 -4.62 -17.48
N TYR A 172 -6.53 -4.26 -16.68
CA TYR A 172 -6.69 -4.16 -15.24
C TYR A 172 -7.46 -2.90 -14.87
N PRO A 173 -8.39 -2.97 -13.91
CA PRO A 173 -9.22 -1.84 -13.51
C PRO A 173 -8.47 -0.88 -12.58
N VAL A 174 -7.38 -0.32 -13.07
CA VAL A 174 -6.52 0.62 -12.33
C VAL A 174 -6.78 2.02 -12.86
N GLY A 175 -7.25 2.90 -11.97
CA GLY A 175 -7.44 4.32 -12.28
C GLY A 175 -6.12 5.10 -12.33
N PRO A 176 -6.15 6.35 -12.81
CA PRO A 176 -4.98 7.22 -12.78
C PRO A 176 -4.51 7.45 -11.33
N PRO A 177 -3.19 7.50 -11.08
CA PRO A 177 -2.68 7.65 -9.73
C PRO A 177 -2.79 9.06 -9.18
N ALA A 178 -2.99 9.17 -7.87
CA ALA A 178 -2.67 10.38 -7.12
C ALA A 178 -1.21 10.30 -6.67
N VAL A 179 -0.32 11.06 -7.31
CA VAL A 179 1.13 11.02 -7.05
C VAL A 179 1.56 12.20 -6.20
N ARG A 180 2.46 11.95 -5.25
CA ARG A 180 3.24 12.95 -4.52
C ARG A 180 4.66 12.46 -4.39
N GLY A 181 5.62 13.26 -4.85
CA GLY A 181 7.06 12.98 -4.75
C GLY A 181 7.80 14.06 -3.98
N PHE A 182 8.95 13.71 -3.45
CA PHE A 182 9.85 14.61 -2.76
C PHE A 182 11.29 14.07 -2.81
N PRO A 183 12.30 14.96 -2.76
CA PRO A 183 13.70 14.53 -2.68
C PRO A 183 13.99 13.91 -1.32
N ILE A 184 14.88 12.93 -1.32
CA ILE A 184 15.47 12.32 -0.12
C ILE A 184 16.99 12.44 -0.20
N THR A 185 17.65 12.35 0.96
CA THR A 185 19.12 12.33 1.01
C THR A 185 19.62 11.03 0.40
N ASP A 186 20.43 11.14 -0.65
CA ASP A 186 21.08 9.98 -1.27
C ASP A 186 22.09 9.36 -0.31
N ARG A 187 21.82 8.12 0.11
CA ARG A 187 22.69 7.30 0.95
C ARG A 187 23.12 6.01 0.26
N ILE A 188 22.30 5.52 -0.66
CA ILE A 188 22.52 4.23 -1.33
C ILE A 188 22.32 4.30 -2.84
N GLY A 189 21.99 5.48 -3.40
CA GLY A 189 21.72 5.70 -4.82
C GLY A 189 20.31 6.21 -5.10
N ASN A 190 19.38 6.14 -4.13
CA ASN A 190 18.06 6.75 -4.28
C ASN A 190 18.09 8.20 -3.77
N ALA A 191 17.68 9.13 -4.61
CA ALA A 191 17.57 10.56 -4.28
C ALA A 191 16.14 11.10 -4.35
N TRP A 192 15.19 10.25 -4.73
CA TRP A 192 13.78 10.62 -4.87
C TRP A 192 12.85 9.55 -4.31
N CYS A 193 11.82 9.98 -3.60
CA CYS A 193 10.70 9.13 -3.16
C CYS A 193 9.41 9.60 -3.82
N ALA A 194 8.69 8.68 -4.47
CA ALA A 194 7.36 8.92 -5.02
C ALA A 194 6.34 7.98 -4.37
N ALA A 195 5.27 8.55 -3.79
CA ALA A 195 4.13 7.80 -3.29
C ALA A 195 2.96 7.98 -4.28
N ALA A 196 2.53 6.89 -4.89
CA ALA A 196 1.47 6.85 -5.88
C ALA A 196 0.31 5.97 -5.38
N LEU A 197 -0.86 6.55 -5.20
CA LEU A 197 -2.07 5.82 -4.85
C LEU A 197 -2.91 5.59 -6.12
N PHE A 198 -3.05 4.34 -6.50
CA PHE A 198 -3.88 3.90 -7.61
C PHE A 198 -5.21 3.35 -7.08
N GLY A 199 -6.33 3.90 -7.55
CA GLY A 199 -7.63 3.28 -7.30
C GLY A 199 -7.75 1.98 -8.09
N VAL A 200 -8.13 0.90 -7.40
CA VAL A 200 -8.47 -0.38 -8.01
C VAL A 200 -9.97 -0.59 -7.83
N ARG A 201 -10.71 -0.64 -8.92
CA ARG A 201 -12.16 -0.83 -8.86
C ARG A 201 -12.47 -2.31 -8.69
N GLY A 202 -13.22 -2.64 -7.65
CA GLY A 202 -13.93 -3.92 -7.60
C GLY A 202 -14.97 -4.00 -8.70
N ILE A 203 -15.26 -5.19 -9.15
CA ILE A 203 -16.33 -5.47 -10.11
C ILE A 203 -17.69 -5.36 -9.42
#